data_6d059b0ec43bd91492d1712530dd6b7a
#
_entry.id   6d059b0ec43bd91492d1712530dd6b7a
#
_cell.length_a   1.000
_cell.length_b   1.000
_cell.length_c   1.000
_cell.angle_alpha   90.00
_cell.angle_beta   90.00
_cell.angle_gamma   90.00
#
_symmetry.space_group_name_H-M   'P 1'
#
loop_
_entity.id
_entity.type
_entity.pdbx_description
1 polymer ?
#
loop_
_entity_poly.entity_id
_entity_poly.type
_entity_poly.pdbx_seq_one_letter_code
_entity_poly.pdbx_strand_id
1 'polypeptide(L)'
;MSDIMKKLFYQQRLDFERMSALFDSQHSMPEDVVEEKNIAYLPDAKNVHELDVFYPVRSVKQPIPVMVNIHGGGLLIGNKEFNRFFCARFSELGYLVFSVEYPLVPDCQVYDQFAAIAAALKYIKEHLSEYHGDPDRIYGTADSGGAYLLTYVSAMSGCQKLADAAKVTAPDLH
;
A
#
# COMPACT_ATOMS: atom_id res chain seq x y z
N MET A 1 -4.77 12.93 -23.00
CA MET A 1 -3.85 13.84 -22.25
C MET A 1 -2.72 14.25 -23.20
N SER A 2 -2.29 15.52 -23.21
CA SER A 2 -1.21 15.98 -24.08
C SER A 2 0.16 15.43 -23.63
N ASP A 3 1.11 15.31 -24.59
CA ASP A 3 2.47 14.83 -24.27
C ASP A 3 3.22 15.75 -23.29
N ILE A 4 2.92 17.04 -23.32
CA ILE A 4 3.47 18.01 -22.38
C ILE A 4 3.03 17.69 -20.96
N MET A 5 1.73 17.39 -20.74
CA MET A 5 1.20 17.03 -19.43
C MET A 5 1.80 15.72 -18.91
N LYS A 6 1.95 14.73 -19.79
CA LYS A 6 2.63 13.47 -19.40
C LYS A 6 4.06 13.73 -18.94
N LYS A 7 4.83 14.52 -19.69
CA LYS A 7 6.21 14.87 -19.31
C LYS A 7 6.28 15.57 -17.96
N LEU A 8 5.34 16.48 -17.68
CA LEU A 8 5.28 17.15 -16.38
C LEU A 8 5.03 16.18 -15.23
N PHE A 9 4.11 15.22 -15.40
CA PHE A 9 3.82 14.21 -14.38
C PHE A 9 5.02 13.30 -14.12
N TYR A 10 5.70 12.82 -15.17
CA TYR A 10 6.91 12.03 -15.01
C TYR A 10 8.05 12.83 -14.35
N GLN A 11 8.18 14.12 -14.67
CA GLN A 11 9.16 14.96 -13.99
C GLN A 11 8.82 15.11 -12.50
N GLN A 12 7.56 15.32 -12.14
CA GLN A 12 7.13 15.38 -10.74
C GLN A 12 7.41 14.07 -9.97
N ARG A 13 7.23 12.90 -10.61
CA ARG A 13 7.62 11.61 -10.00
C ARG A 13 9.10 11.56 -9.70
N LEU A 14 9.93 11.87 -10.67
CA LEU A 14 11.39 11.87 -10.49
C LEU A 14 11.84 12.84 -9.39
N ASP A 15 11.24 14.02 -9.31
CA ASP A 15 11.58 15.00 -8.30
C ASP A 15 11.13 14.53 -6.90
N PHE A 16 9.96 13.88 -6.82
CA PHE A 16 9.46 13.28 -5.58
C PHE A 16 10.34 12.11 -5.12
N GLU A 17 10.72 11.20 -6.02
CA GLU A 17 11.62 10.09 -5.73
C GLU A 17 12.98 10.56 -5.20
N ARG A 18 13.53 11.63 -5.79
CA ARG A 18 14.78 12.25 -5.31
C ARG A 18 14.65 12.82 -3.90
N MET A 19 13.52 13.49 -3.62
CA MET A 19 13.25 14.02 -2.29
C MET A 19 13.06 12.91 -1.26
N SER A 20 12.34 11.85 -1.63
CA SER A 20 12.15 10.67 -0.78
C SER A 20 13.47 9.99 -0.47
N ALA A 21 14.32 9.76 -1.47
CA ALA A 21 15.65 9.18 -1.28
C ALA A 21 16.55 10.03 -0.38
N LEU A 22 16.47 11.36 -0.48
CA LEU A 22 17.19 12.26 0.42
C LEU A 22 16.69 12.14 1.86
N PHE A 23 15.38 12.09 2.06
CA PHE A 23 14.78 11.89 3.37
C PHE A 23 15.21 10.53 3.96
N ASP A 24 15.18 9.47 3.18
CA ASP A 24 15.59 8.13 3.59
C ASP A 24 17.05 8.09 4.04
N SER A 25 17.93 8.83 3.34
CA SER A 25 19.36 8.90 3.71
C SER A 25 19.62 9.56 5.07
N GLN A 26 18.67 10.30 5.60
CA GLN A 26 18.76 11.01 6.88
C GLN A 26 18.09 10.24 8.03
N HIS A 27 17.45 9.10 7.74
CA HIS A 27 16.73 8.30 8.73
C HIS A 27 17.25 6.87 8.72
N SER A 28 17.17 6.22 9.86
CA SER A 28 17.51 4.80 10.02
C SER A 28 16.28 3.98 10.41
N MET A 29 16.24 2.76 9.91
CA MET A 29 15.22 1.79 10.35
C MET A 29 15.44 1.44 11.82
N PRO A 30 14.35 1.20 12.58
CA PRO A 30 14.45 0.63 13.92
C PRO A 30 15.14 -0.74 13.88
N GLU A 31 16.00 -1.00 14.87
CA GLU A 31 16.78 -2.25 14.95
C GLU A 31 15.93 -3.49 15.25
N ASP A 32 14.76 -3.30 15.85
CA ASP A 32 13.83 -4.35 16.25
C ASP A 32 12.67 -4.57 15.27
N VAL A 33 12.80 -4.07 14.04
CA VAL A 33 11.83 -4.25 12.94
C VAL A 33 12.49 -4.96 11.77
N VAL A 34 11.83 -6.00 11.28
CA VAL A 34 12.15 -6.63 9.99
C VAL A 34 11.38 -5.92 8.89
N GLU A 35 12.04 -5.66 7.77
CA GLU A 35 11.44 -5.19 6.52
C GLU A 35 11.67 -6.22 5.42
N GLU A 36 10.60 -6.78 4.88
CA GLU A 36 10.63 -7.60 3.67
C GLU A 36 10.07 -6.80 2.51
N LYS A 37 10.83 -6.74 1.41
CA LYS A 37 10.52 -5.86 0.28
C LYS A 37 10.07 -6.60 -0.95
N ASN A 38 9.30 -5.89 -1.77
CA ASN A 38 8.99 -6.28 -3.15
C ASN A 38 8.27 -7.64 -3.25
N ILE A 39 7.33 -7.87 -2.34
CA ILE A 39 6.49 -9.05 -2.35
C ILE A 39 5.36 -8.84 -3.35
N ALA A 40 5.34 -9.63 -4.43
CA ALA A 40 4.32 -9.52 -5.46
C ALA A 40 2.96 -10.02 -4.95
N TYR A 41 1.93 -9.18 -5.01
CA TYR A 41 0.55 -9.56 -4.69
C TYR A 41 -0.27 -9.96 -5.93
N LEU A 42 0.28 -9.76 -7.13
CA LEU A 42 -0.26 -10.29 -8.39
C LEU A 42 0.84 -11.03 -9.17
N PRO A 43 0.47 -12.07 -9.96
CA PRO A 43 1.45 -12.91 -10.66
C PRO A 43 1.92 -12.31 -11.99
N ASP A 44 1.82 -10.99 -12.19
CA ASP A 44 2.14 -10.33 -13.46
C ASP A 44 3.56 -9.74 -13.54
N ALA A 45 4.37 -9.96 -12.50
CA ALA A 45 5.76 -9.52 -12.38
C ALA A 45 5.97 -8.01 -12.61
N LYS A 46 4.97 -7.18 -12.26
CA LYS A 46 5.08 -5.72 -12.32
C LYS A 46 5.39 -5.16 -10.94
N ASN A 47 6.43 -4.33 -10.84
CA ASN A 47 6.82 -3.68 -9.60
C ASN A 47 5.70 -2.81 -8.98
N VAL A 48 4.73 -2.37 -9.79
CA VAL A 48 3.54 -1.63 -9.32
C VAL A 48 2.50 -2.53 -8.63
N HIS A 49 2.71 -3.85 -8.60
CA HIS A 49 1.86 -4.82 -7.91
C HIS A 49 2.65 -5.56 -6.83
N GLU A 50 3.48 -4.81 -6.11
CA GLU A 50 4.26 -5.29 -4.97
C GLU A 50 3.81 -4.62 -3.68
N LEU A 51 4.23 -5.18 -2.57
CA LEU A 51 4.10 -4.59 -1.24
C LEU A 51 5.36 -4.84 -0.42
N ASP A 52 5.57 -4.02 0.61
CA ASP A 52 6.58 -4.26 1.63
C ASP A 52 5.90 -4.62 2.94
N VAL A 53 6.52 -5.52 3.71
CA VAL A 53 6.01 -6.00 5.00
C VAL A 53 6.96 -5.60 6.11
N PHE A 54 6.42 -5.06 7.20
CA PHE A 54 7.17 -4.69 8.40
C PHE A 54 6.59 -5.44 9.61
N TYR A 55 7.44 -6.09 10.37
CA TYR A 55 7.03 -6.80 11.58
C TYR A 55 8.13 -6.78 12.65
N PRO A 56 7.75 -6.91 13.95
CA PRO A 56 8.74 -6.93 15.03
C PRO A 56 9.67 -8.14 14.95
N VAL A 57 10.96 -7.94 15.15
CA VAL A 57 11.96 -9.04 15.25
C VAL A 57 11.62 -10.03 16.36
N ARG A 58 10.99 -9.54 17.45
CA ARG A 58 10.63 -10.37 18.60
C ARG A 58 9.58 -11.41 18.24
N SER A 59 9.81 -12.65 18.69
CA SER A 59 8.80 -13.70 18.60
C SER A 59 7.53 -13.29 19.36
N VAL A 60 6.39 -13.29 18.67
CA VAL A 60 5.08 -13.00 19.25
C VAL A 60 4.35 -14.31 19.52
N LYS A 61 3.80 -14.45 20.74
CA LYS A 61 3.06 -15.65 21.17
C LYS A 61 1.59 -15.62 20.74
N GLN A 62 1.07 -14.43 20.43
CA GLN A 62 -0.33 -14.19 20.04
C GLN A 62 -0.35 -13.47 18.70
N PRO A 63 -1.40 -13.66 17.89
CA PRO A 63 -1.57 -12.89 16.67
C PRO A 63 -1.54 -11.39 16.95
N ILE A 64 -0.85 -10.63 16.09
CA ILE A 64 -0.66 -9.19 16.23
C ILE A 64 -1.59 -8.40 15.31
N PRO A 65 -2.01 -7.19 15.70
CA PRO A 65 -2.86 -6.37 14.85
C PRO A 65 -2.15 -6.02 13.54
N VAL A 66 -2.94 -5.92 12.50
CA VAL A 66 -2.48 -5.69 11.12
C VAL A 66 -2.82 -4.27 10.70
N MET A 67 -1.90 -3.60 10.03
CA MET A 67 -2.11 -2.30 9.41
C MET A 67 -1.76 -2.36 7.93
N VAL A 68 -2.66 -1.90 7.07
CA VAL A 68 -2.42 -1.76 5.64
C VAL A 68 -2.29 -0.28 5.31
N ASN A 69 -1.12 0.11 4.80
CA ASN A 69 -0.82 1.48 4.42
C ASN A 69 -0.92 1.67 2.90
N ILE A 70 -1.70 2.68 2.47
CA ILE A 70 -1.82 3.11 1.09
C ILE A 70 -1.24 4.52 0.96
N HIS A 71 -0.15 4.66 0.24
CA HIS A 71 0.56 5.93 0.11
C HIS A 71 -0.25 6.99 -0.65
N GLY A 72 0.02 8.26 -0.35
CA GLY A 72 -0.54 9.41 -1.05
C GLY A 72 0.20 9.74 -2.34
N GLY A 73 0.03 10.98 -2.79
CA GLY A 73 0.67 11.49 -4.00
C GLY A 73 -0.29 11.88 -5.12
N GLY A 74 -1.56 12.21 -4.79
CA GLY A 74 -2.54 12.74 -5.76
C GLY A 74 -2.84 11.77 -6.91
N LEU A 75 -2.67 10.46 -6.73
CA LEU A 75 -2.83 9.40 -7.73
C LEU A 75 -1.75 9.37 -8.84
N LEU A 76 -0.77 10.29 -8.78
CA LEU A 76 0.18 10.59 -9.85
C LEU A 76 1.63 10.34 -9.48
N ILE A 77 1.97 10.47 -8.20
CA ILE A 77 3.31 10.35 -7.63
C ILE A 77 3.28 9.51 -6.36
N GLY A 78 4.43 9.18 -5.81
CA GLY A 78 4.59 8.35 -4.62
C GLY A 78 4.90 6.90 -4.95
N ASN A 79 5.24 6.16 -3.94
CA ASN A 79 5.52 4.72 -3.96
C ASN A 79 5.37 4.15 -2.55
N LYS A 80 5.43 2.82 -2.41
CA LYS A 80 5.32 2.14 -1.12
C LYS A 80 6.39 2.54 -0.10
N GLU A 81 7.56 2.99 -0.57
CA GLU A 81 8.65 3.44 0.29
C GLU A 81 8.39 4.84 0.90
N PHE A 82 7.46 5.62 0.36
CA PHE A 82 7.17 6.97 0.84
C PHE A 82 6.82 7.02 2.33
N ASN A 83 6.06 6.03 2.80
CA ASN A 83 5.67 5.91 4.21
C ASN A 83 6.53 4.88 4.99
N ARG A 84 7.70 4.50 4.48
CA ARG A 84 8.55 3.42 5.01
C ARG A 84 8.82 3.56 6.51
N PHE A 85 9.29 4.72 6.94
CA PHE A 85 9.61 4.95 8.36
C PHE A 85 8.37 5.03 9.24
N PHE A 86 7.26 5.56 8.71
CA PHE A 86 5.96 5.51 9.39
C PHE A 86 5.53 4.06 9.61
N CYS A 87 5.58 3.21 8.59
CA CYS A 87 5.27 1.79 8.69
C CYS A 87 6.16 1.08 9.71
N ALA A 88 7.47 1.34 9.68
CA ALA A 88 8.41 0.78 10.63
C ALA A 88 8.11 1.19 12.08
N ARG A 89 7.73 2.45 12.33
CA ARG A 89 7.35 2.91 13.66
C ARG A 89 6.09 2.25 14.19
N PHE A 90 5.11 1.97 13.35
CA PHE A 90 3.95 1.17 13.76
C PHE A 90 4.33 -0.28 14.06
N SER A 91 5.28 -0.84 13.31
CA SER A 91 5.79 -2.17 13.61
C SER A 91 6.53 -2.24 14.95
N GLU A 92 7.31 -1.23 15.33
CA GLU A 92 7.88 -1.12 16.69
C GLU A 92 6.79 -1.17 17.79
N LEU A 93 5.62 -0.60 17.53
CA LEU A 93 4.48 -0.63 18.45
C LEU A 93 3.78 -1.99 18.49
N GLY A 94 4.20 -2.95 17.68
CA GLY A 94 3.70 -4.32 17.68
C GLY A 94 2.65 -4.61 16.62
N TYR A 95 2.56 -3.81 15.56
CA TYR A 95 1.73 -4.09 14.39
C TYR A 95 2.51 -4.87 13.32
N LEU A 96 1.81 -5.75 12.61
CA LEU A 96 2.20 -6.22 11.29
C LEU A 96 1.74 -5.17 10.27
N VAL A 97 2.65 -4.60 9.50
CA VAL A 97 2.32 -3.50 8.58
C VAL A 97 2.63 -3.90 7.15
N PHE A 98 1.66 -3.71 6.25
CA PHE A 98 1.81 -3.87 4.81
C PHE A 98 1.77 -2.50 4.14
N SER A 99 2.82 -2.12 3.42
CA SER A 99 2.87 -0.91 2.59
C SER A 99 2.69 -1.28 1.13
N VAL A 100 1.57 -0.85 0.54
CA VAL A 100 1.12 -1.30 -0.78
C VAL A 100 1.55 -0.34 -1.87
N GLU A 101 2.18 -0.88 -2.94
CA GLU A 101 2.36 -0.20 -4.21
C GLU A 101 1.12 -0.37 -5.08
N TYR A 102 0.86 0.62 -5.93
CA TYR A 102 -0.21 0.57 -6.91
C TYR A 102 0.14 1.40 -8.15
N PRO A 103 -0.39 1.07 -9.35
CA PRO A 103 -0.08 1.81 -10.57
C PRO A 103 -0.57 3.25 -10.50
N LEU A 104 0.17 4.18 -11.11
CA LEU A 104 -0.08 5.61 -11.05
C LEU A 104 -0.59 6.16 -12.39
N VAL A 105 -1.50 7.13 -12.34
CA VAL A 105 -1.88 7.94 -13.50
C VAL A 105 -0.61 8.70 -13.99
N PRO A 106 -0.30 8.80 -15.28
CA PRO A 106 -1.15 8.51 -16.44
C PRO A 106 -0.96 7.11 -17.06
N ASP A 107 -0.22 6.21 -16.43
CA ASP A 107 0.07 4.89 -16.98
C ASP A 107 -1.13 3.94 -16.83
N CYS A 108 -2.05 4.31 -15.95
CA CYS A 108 -3.31 3.62 -15.69
C CYS A 108 -4.47 4.60 -15.54
N GLN A 109 -5.66 4.09 -15.28
CA GLN A 109 -6.83 4.86 -14.85
C GLN A 109 -7.05 4.64 -13.34
N VAL A 110 -7.85 5.51 -12.71
CA VAL A 110 -8.20 5.39 -11.28
C VAL A 110 -8.88 4.04 -10.95
N TYR A 111 -9.61 3.46 -11.90
CA TYR A 111 -10.22 2.14 -11.72
C TYR A 111 -9.19 1.01 -11.60
N ASP A 112 -8.05 1.13 -12.30
CA ASP A 112 -6.94 0.18 -12.18
C ASP A 112 -6.28 0.29 -10.80
N GLN A 113 -6.22 1.50 -10.22
CA GLN A 113 -5.73 1.72 -8.86
C GLN A 113 -6.67 1.06 -7.83
N PHE A 114 -7.99 1.21 -7.97
CA PHE A 114 -8.95 0.50 -7.10
C PHE A 114 -8.79 -1.01 -7.20
N ALA A 115 -8.65 -1.55 -8.42
CA ALA A 115 -8.47 -2.97 -8.65
C ALA A 115 -7.17 -3.50 -8.00
N ALA A 116 -6.08 -2.76 -8.13
CA ALA A 116 -4.79 -3.10 -7.54
C ALA A 116 -4.87 -3.16 -6.01
N ILE A 117 -5.47 -2.13 -5.37
CA ILE A 117 -5.63 -2.10 -3.91
C ILE A 117 -6.56 -3.23 -3.44
N ALA A 118 -7.67 -3.49 -4.13
CA ALA A 118 -8.55 -4.60 -3.80
C ALA A 118 -7.83 -5.96 -3.88
N ALA A 119 -6.98 -6.15 -4.90
CA ALA A 119 -6.16 -7.35 -5.04
C ALA A 119 -5.11 -7.47 -3.93
N ALA A 120 -4.46 -6.35 -3.55
CA ALA A 120 -3.50 -6.33 -2.45
C ALA A 120 -4.17 -6.69 -1.11
N LEU A 121 -5.36 -6.14 -0.82
CA LEU A 121 -6.12 -6.46 0.39
C LEU A 121 -6.50 -7.95 0.45
N LYS A 122 -6.91 -8.53 -0.68
CA LYS A 122 -7.18 -9.97 -0.79
C LYS A 122 -5.92 -10.78 -0.50
N TYR A 123 -4.81 -10.46 -1.17
CA TYR A 123 -3.52 -11.12 -0.95
C TYR A 123 -3.10 -11.07 0.52
N ILE A 124 -3.15 -9.89 1.14
CA ILE A 124 -2.80 -9.70 2.55
C ILE A 124 -3.65 -10.62 3.44
N LYS A 125 -4.98 -10.64 3.24
CA LYS A 125 -5.88 -11.47 4.04
C LYS A 125 -5.55 -12.98 3.92
N GLU A 126 -5.17 -13.44 2.73
CA GLU A 126 -4.79 -14.83 2.46
C GLU A 126 -3.42 -15.23 3.08
N HIS A 127 -2.53 -14.26 3.32
CA HIS A 127 -1.15 -14.51 3.79
C HIS A 127 -0.87 -14.05 5.23
N LEU A 128 -1.89 -13.58 5.97
CA LEU A 128 -1.73 -13.08 7.36
C LEU A 128 -1.07 -14.11 8.29
N SER A 129 -1.40 -15.39 8.12
CA SER A 129 -0.90 -16.46 8.98
C SER A 129 0.61 -16.66 8.86
N GLU A 130 1.22 -16.30 7.73
CA GLU A 130 2.66 -16.40 7.50
C GLU A 130 3.44 -15.44 8.39
N TYR A 131 2.81 -14.33 8.78
CA TYR A 131 3.37 -13.26 9.61
C TYR A 131 2.74 -13.17 11.01
N HIS A 132 1.96 -14.16 11.43
CA HIS A 132 1.22 -14.12 12.69
C HIS A 132 0.26 -12.93 12.82
N GLY A 133 -0.30 -12.44 11.70
CA GLY A 133 -1.30 -11.37 11.70
C GLY A 133 -2.66 -11.86 12.22
N ASP A 134 -3.36 -10.97 12.94
CA ASP A 134 -4.68 -11.25 13.47
C ASP A 134 -5.76 -10.89 12.44
N PRO A 135 -6.52 -11.86 11.93
CA PRO A 135 -7.54 -11.61 10.91
C PRO A 135 -8.73 -10.78 11.43
N ASP A 136 -8.93 -10.71 12.75
CA ASP A 136 -10.03 -9.97 13.37
C ASP A 136 -9.63 -8.52 13.70
N ARG A 137 -8.36 -8.14 13.50
CA ARG A 137 -7.82 -6.81 13.82
C ARG A 137 -7.00 -6.24 12.67
N ILE A 138 -7.68 -6.00 11.54
CA ILE A 138 -7.09 -5.38 10.34
C ILE A 138 -7.53 -3.92 10.24
N TYR A 139 -6.57 -3.01 10.16
CA TYR A 139 -6.78 -1.58 10.08
C TYR A 139 -6.18 -1.02 8.79
N GLY A 140 -6.88 -0.09 8.17
CA GLY A 140 -6.36 0.66 7.03
C GLY A 140 -5.86 2.04 7.44
N THR A 141 -4.72 2.45 6.91
CA THR A 141 -4.21 3.82 7.02
C THR A 141 -3.79 4.34 5.66
N ALA A 142 -3.97 5.61 5.43
CA ALA A 142 -3.60 6.22 4.17
C ALA A 142 -3.52 7.74 4.30
N ASP A 143 -2.79 8.38 3.41
CA ASP A 143 -2.75 9.82 3.30
C ASP A 143 -3.24 10.32 1.93
N SER A 144 -3.82 11.51 1.88
CA SER A 144 -4.16 12.24 0.64
C SER A 144 -4.87 11.38 -0.43
N GLY A 145 -4.23 11.19 -1.60
CA GLY A 145 -4.73 10.35 -2.71
C GLY A 145 -4.92 8.89 -2.31
N GLY A 146 -4.04 8.35 -1.46
CA GLY A 146 -4.19 7.01 -0.89
C GLY A 146 -5.45 6.88 -0.02
N ALA A 147 -5.75 7.91 0.78
CA ALA A 147 -6.97 7.93 1.60
C ALA A 147 -8.24 7.96 0.73
N TYR A 148 -8.22 8.69 -0.38
CA TYR A 148 -9.29 8.66 -1.38
C TYR A 148 -9.50 7.23 -1.91
N LEU A 149 -8.43 6.56 -2.36
CA LEU A 149 -8.49 5.22 -2.90
C LEU A 149 -8.98 4.20 -1.85
N LEU A 150 -8.41 4.22 -0.66
CA LEU A 150 -8.79 3.30 0.43
C LEU A 150 -10.25 3.47 0.83
N THR A 151 -10.75 4.72 0.90
CA THR A 151 -12.16 4.99 1.22
C THR A 151 -13.11 4.37 0.21
N TYR A 152 -12.83 4.54 -1.10
CA TYR A 152 -13.68 3.96 -2.14
C TYR A 152 -13.61 2.42 -2.16
N VAL A 153 -12.41 1.85 -2.04
CA VAL A 153 -12.25 0.39 -1.99
C VAL A 153 -12.95 -0.21 -0.77
N SER A 154 -12.86 0.45 0.39
CA SER A 154 -13.60 0.03 1.59
C SER A 154 -15.11 0.12 1.40
N ALA A 155 -15.60 1.19 0.76
CA ALA A 155 -17.04 1.33 0.47
C ALA A 155 -17.55 0.25 -0.51
N MET A 156 -16.71 -0.22 -1.43
CA MET A 156 -17.05 -1.30 -2.37
C MET A 156 -17.31 -2.62 -1.66
N SER A 157 -16.67 -2.91 -0.53
CA SER A 157 -16.92 -4.14 0.25
C SER A 157 -18.36 -4.22 0.79
N GLY A 158 -18.95 -3.07 1.10
CA GLY A 158 -20.34 -2.96 1.56
C GLY A 158 -21.35 -2.60 0.46
N CYS A 159 -20.93 -2.36 -0.78
CA CYS A 159 -21.80 -1.89 -1.86
C CYS A 159 -21.43 -2.48 -3.22
N GLN A 160 -22.06 -3.59 -3.58
CA GLN A 160 -21.82 -4.27 -4.86
C GLN A 160 -22.05 -3.36 -6.07
N LYS A 161 -23.07 -2.47 -6.02
CA LYS A 161 -23.32 -1.52 -7.12
C LYS A 161 -22.14 -0.57 -7.39
N LEU A 162 -21.42 -0.19 -6.34
CA LEU A 162 -20.22 0.66 -6.47
C LEU A 162 -19.07 -0.14 -7.07
N ALA A 163 -18.87 -1.38 -6.63
CA ALA A 163 -17.85 -2.28 -7.18
C ALA A 163 -18.11 -2.58 -8.67
N ASP A 164 -19.36 -2.86 -9.05
CA ASP A 164 -19.76 -3.10 -10.44
C ASP A 164 -19.52 -1.86 -11.33
N ALA A 165 -19.86 -0.67 -10.83
CA ALA A 165 -19.62 0.59 -11.55
C ALA A 165 -18.13 0.86 -11.77
N ALA A 166 -17.29 0.50 -10.79
CA ALA A 166 -15.83 0.60 -10.88
C ALA A 166 -15.20 -0.58 -11.63
N LYS A 167 -15.94 -1.63 -11.96
CA LYS A 167 -15.45 -2.90 -12.55
C LYS A 167 -14.35 -3.55 -11.69
N VAL A 168 -14.51 -3.47 -10.39
CA VAL A 168 -13.59 -4.03 -9.40
C VAL A 168 -14.28 -5.17 -8.68
N THR A 169 -13.58 -6.26 -8.43
CA THR A 169 -14.05 -7.29 -7.50
C THR A 169 -14.04 -6.71 -6.09
N ALA A 170 -15.20 -6.61 -5.46
CA ALA A 170 -15.30 -6.07 -4.11
C ALA A 170 -14.40 -6.87 -3.14
N PRO A 171 -13.53 -6.22 -2.36
CA PRO A 171 -12.75 -6.93 -1.35
C PRO A 171 -13.67 -7.40 -0.24
N ASP A 172 -13.42 -8.60 0.28
CA ASP A 172 -14.05 -9.10 1.49
C ASP A 172 -13.29 -8.52 2.69
N LEU A 173 -13.88 -7.51 3.34
CA LEU A 173 -13.31 -6.82 4.51
C LEU A 173 -14.06 -7.16 5.81
N HIS A 174 -14.89 -8.21 5.81
CA HIS A 174 -15.68 -8.67 6.97
C HIS A 174 -15.05 -9.88 7.63
#